data_5d2f13598b27309bf60f86d8b29b8222
#
_entry.id   5d2f13598b27309bf60f86d8b29b8222
#
_cell.length_a   1.000
_cell.length_b   1.000
_cell.length_c   1.000
_cell.angle_alpha   90.00
_cell.angle_beta   90.00
_cell.angle_gamma   90.00
#
_symmetry.space_group_name_H-M   'P 1'
#
loop_
_entity.id
_entity.type
_entity.pdbx_description
1 polymer ?
#
loop_
_entity_poly.entity_id
_entity_poly.type
_entity_poly.pdbx_seq_one_letter_code
_entity_poly.pdbx_strand_id
1 'polypeptide(L)'
;MQHSHRRSAVVVGPVALPPLDELTARLLAMADSGPAARIALQPSTAGTGWRFSPSALRRAVSATDHEPADPVELLTMLRQCPGDGLRILAAGDHLAIDFSHGLGEVPLLDMLVAVLLGAVDPRDDSVWAPYRRAAPPLVLAAARAIGRSPQRLLPLWRQHRRNAGAPDTAVAGGSRPLVPSPATRVARIPADVLTDLRRLRDSALPGVNMFAVQTCALHEAFAAAGLDVDPTVTVPFDVRRYLPDGHDTLASFSAGLDFTLDGDDGPRRLQAEMTAAARMARPVANLVAGTVKTRAAMRSGRHAEPLLPDRPRLRLLHSSIGTVPRNPWAFSDPGRARILVASDPAGPCGVTVTSATVTGALWLTAEFHDTVFDAGKIAAALASVPEQIRKLLG
;
A
#
# COMPACT_ATOMS: atom_id res chain seq x y z
N MET A 1 10.35 2.36 7.65
CA MET A 1 8.89 2.49 7.84
C MET A 1 8.50 2.84 9.27
N GLN A 2 9.10 2.28 10.32
CA GLN A 2 8.81 2.61 11.72
C GLN A 2 8.96 4.10 12.07
N HIS A 3 9.76 4.84 11.32
CA HIS A 3 10.10 6.25 11.55
C HIS A 3 9.61 7.16 10.44
N SER A 4 8.96 6.61 9.41
CA SER A 4 8.19 7.45 8.50
C SER A 4 6.85 7.73 9.17
N HIS A 5 6.50 8.98 9.32
CA HIS A 5 5.16 9.41 9.76
C HIS A 5 4.07 9.05 8.73
N ARG A 6 4.38 8.13 7.81
CA ARG A 6 3.45 7.71 6.75
C ARG A 6 2.25 7.01 7.35
N ARG A 7 1.09 7.47 6.95
CA ARG A 7 -0.20 6.91 7.34
C ARG A 7 -0.86 6.23 6.16
N SER A 8 -1.73 5.30 6.49
CA SER A 8 -2.67 4.69 5.55
C SER A 8 -4.07 4.99 6.03
N ALA A 9 -4.90 5.48 5.13
CA ALA A 9 -6.32 5.68 5.37
C ALA A 9 -7.11 4.79 4.40
N VAL A 10 -8.19 4.20 4.90
CA VAL A 10 -9.02 3.28 4.13
C VAL A 10 -10.47 3.59 4.38
N VAL A 11 -11.28 3.56 3.33
CA VAL A 11 -12.75 3.60 3.43
C VAL A 11 -13.31 2.29 2.89
N VAL A 12 -14.16 1.66 3.68
CA VAL A 12 -14.83 0.40 3.35
C VAL A 12 -16.33 0.60 3.47
N GLY A 13 -17.08 0.22 2.45
CA GLY A 13 -18.53 0.26 2.48
C GLY A 13 -19.19 0.09 1.10
N PRO A 14 -20.51 0.04 1.07
CA PRO A 14 -21.43 0.00 2.23
C PRO A 14 -21.38 -1.35 2.97
N VAL A 15 -21.45 -1.30 4.31
CA VAL A 15 -21.46 -2.48 5.19
C VAL A 15 -22.51 -2.31 6.30
N ALA A 16 -23.00 -3.42 6.85
CA ALA A 16 -23.86 -3.38 8.01
C ALA A 16 -23.00 -3.11 9.27
N LEU A 17 -23.01 -1.85 9.73
CA LEU A 17 -22.24 -1.45 10.88
C LEU A 17 -22.90 -1.86 12.20
N PRO A 18 -22.17 -2.55 13.10
CA PRO A 18 -22.60 -2.71 14.48
C PRO A 18 -22.64 -1.38 15.24
N PRO A 19 -23.35 -1.31 16.39
CA PRO A 19 -23.29 -0.16 17.29
C PRO A 19 -21.86 0.18 17.72
N LEU A 20 -21.58 1.44 18.07
CA LEU A 20 -20.24 1.91 18.42
C LEU A 20 -19.61 1.20 19.62
N ASP A 21 -20.43 0.87 20.63
CA ASP A 21 -20.00 0.12 21.80
C ASP A 21 -19.56 -1.30 21.41
N GLU A 22 -20.27 -1.93 20.50
CA GLU A 22 -19.91 -3.25 19.96
C GLU A 22 -18.64 -3.19 19.10
N LEU A 23 -18.49 -2.21 18.21
CA LEU A 23 -17.24 -1.96 17.47
C LEU A 23 -16.06 -1.78 18.41
N THR A 24 -16.24 -0.99 19.48
CA THR A 24 -15.21 -0.76 20.50
C THR A 24 -14.89 -2.04 21.27
N ALA A 25 -15.90 -2.81 21.65
CA ALA A 25 -15.70 -4.07 22.36
C ALA A 25 -14.93 -5.10 21.53
N ARG A 26 -15.26 -5.23 20.24
CA ARG A 26 -14.57 -6.12 19.29
C ARG A 26 -13.11 -5.67 19.05
N LEU A 27 -12.88 -4.36 18.94
CA LEU A 27 -11.53 -3.81 18.81
C LEU A 27 -10.67 -4.12 20.04
N LEU A 28 -11.22 -3.96 21.25
CA LEU A 28 -10.53 -4.27 22.49
C LEU A 28 -10.27 -5.78 22.62
N ALA A 29 -11.24 -6.63 22.27
CA ALA A 29 -11.06 -8.08 22.23
C ALA A 29 -9.93 -8.49 21.26
N MET A 30 -9.82 -7.82 20.10
CA MET A 30 -8.69 -8.02 19.18
C MET A 30 -7.37 -7.62 19.83
N ALA A 31 -7.33 -6.54 20.60
CA ALA A 31 -6.11 -6.11 21.32
C ALA A 31 -5.70 -7.09 22.41
N ASP A 32 -6.67 -7.74 23.08
CA ASP A 32 -6.41 -8.74 24.12
C ASP A 32 -5.70 -9.99 23.58
N SER A 33 -5.73 -10.22 22.26
CA SER A 33 -4.93 -11.25 21.59
C SER A 33 -3.41 -10.95 21.65
N GLY A 34 -3.03 -9.77 22.11
CA GLY A 34 -1.65 -9.37 22.37
C GLY A 34 -0.97 -8.64 21.20
N PRO A 35 0.35 -8.43 21.30
CA PRO A 35 1.12 -7.64 20.33
C PRO A 35 1.10 -8.19 18.89
N ALA A 36 0.75 -9.46 18.69
CA ALA A 36 0.64 -10.08 17.37
C ALA A 36 -0.49 -9.46 16.54
N ALA A 37 -1.59 -9.02 17.19
CA ALA A 37 -2.70 -8.32 16.55
C ALA A 37 -2.33 -6.90 16.06
N ARG A 38 -1.24 -6.33 16.58
CA ARG A 38 -0.60 -5.05 16.21
C ARG A 38 -1.40 -3.78 16.46
N ILE A 39 -2.73 -3.82 16.49
CA ILE A 39 -3.60 -2.64 16.56
C ILE A 39 -3.36 -1.74 17.79
N ALA A 40 -2.90 -2.33 18.90
CA ALA A 40 -2.56 -1.62 20.13
C ALA A 40 -1.09 -1.18 20.21
N LEU A 41 -0.30 -1.39 19.15
CA LEU A 41 1.07 -0.94 19.10
C LEU A 41 1.13 0.55 18.75
N GLN A 42 1.86 1.31 19.55
CA GLN A 42 2.13 2.72 19.30
C GLN A 42 3.54 2.89 18.74
N PRO A 43 3.68 3.47 17.54
CA PRO A 43 5.00 3.75 16.95
C PRO A 43 5.75 4.73 17.84
N SER A 44 7.03 4.47 18.07
CA SER A 44 7.92 5.43 18.70
C SER A 44 8.66 6.23 17.63
N THR A 45 8.64 7.55 17.75
CA THR A 45 9.45 8.45 16.93
C THR A 45 10.88 8.58 17.48
N ALA A 46 11.06 8.27 18.79
CA ALA A 46 12.33 8.42 19.50
C ALA A 46 13.17 7.14 19.58
N GLY A 47 12.63 5.98 19.17
CA GLY A 47 13.32 4.70 19.32
C GLY A 47 12.85 3.62 18.36
N THR A 48 13.55 2.48 18.33
CA THR A 48 13.20 1.33 17.49
C THR A 48 12.09 0.46 18.08
N GLY A 49 11.70 0.71 19.31
CA GLY A 49 10.68 -0.03 20.05
C GLY A 49 9.28 0.51 19.81
N TRP A 50 8.32 -0.39 19.79
CA TRP A 50 6.90 -0.06 19.81
C TRP A 50 6.32 -0.36 21.17
N ARG A 51 5.51 0.54 21.71
CA ARG A 51 4.84 0.35 22.98
C ARG A 51 3.48 -0.29 22.75
N PHE A 52 3.20 -1.39 23.45
CA PHE A 52 1.88 -2.00 23.47
C PHE A 52 0.99 -1.28 24.49
N SER A 53 -0.12 -0.71 24.04
CA SER A 53 -1.01 0.13 24.85
C SER A 53 -2.48 -0.09 24.47
N PRO A 54 -3.12 -1.19 24.92
CA PRO A 54 -4.53 -1.48 24.63
C PRO A 54 -5.49 -0.37 25.09
N SER A 55 -5.18 0.30 26.18
CA SER A 55 -6.01 1.39 26.72
C SER A 55 -6.17 2.56 25.76
N ALA A 56 -5.22 2.79 24.85
CA ALA A 56 -5.32 3.85 23.84
C ALA A 56 -6.45 3.59 22.84
N LEU A 57 -6.84 2.34 22.64
CA LEU A 57 -7.90 1.97 21.71
C LEU A 57 -9.32 2.30 22.18
N ARG A 58 -9.52 2.58 23.46
CA ARG A 58 -10.84 2.99 24.00
C ARG A 58 -11.42 4.23 23.34
N ARG A 59 -10.57 5.07 22.74
CA ARG A 59 -10.94 6.29 22.02
C ARG A 59 -10.70 6.20 20.52
N ALA A 60 -10.37 5.01 20.03
CA ALA A 60 -10.03 4.84 18.62
C ALA A 60 -11.28 4.80 17.70
N VAL A 61 -12.44 4.43 18.26
CA VAL A 61 -13.71 4.33 17.53
C VAL A 61 -14.54 5.58 17.82
N SER A 62 -15.02 6.19 16.76
CA SER A 62 -15.94 7.34 16.80
C SER A 62 -16.99 7.24 15.70
N ALA A 63 -18.07 8.00 15.80
CA ALA A 63 -19.03 8.18 14.73
C ALA A 63 -19.08 9.64 14.31
N THR A 64 -19.61 9.86 13.12
CA THR A 64 -20.03 11.18 12.66
C THR A 64 -21.45 11.10 12.16
N ASP A 65 -22.24 12.13 12.47
CA ASP A 65 -23.59 12.31 11.91
C ASP A 65 -23.53 12.86 10.46
N HIS A 66 -22.35 13.31 10.05
CA HIS A 66 -22.10 13.73 8.68
C HIS A 66 -21.93 12.49 7.78
N GLU A 67 -22.92 12.26 6.96
CA GLU A 67 -22.86 11.27 5.88
C GLU A 67 -22.44 11.96 4.59
N PRO A 68 -21.16 11.84 4.17
CA PRO A 68 -20.70 12.54 2.99
C PRO A 68 -21.36 11.97 1.73
N ALA A 69 -21.68 12.85 0.78
CA ALA A 69 -22.23 12.46 -0.52
C ALA A 69 -21.23 11.57 -1.30
N ASP A 70 -19.94 11.82 -1.13
CA ASP A 70 -18.86 10.97 -1.66
C ASP A 70 -18.00 10.42 -0.50
N PRO A 71 -17.95 9.10 -0.30
CA PRO A 71 -17.10 8.48 0.73
C PRO A 71 -15.60 8.80 0.63
N VAL A 72 -15.11 9.35 -0.49
CA VAL A 72 -13.73 9.88 -0.60
C VAL A 72 -13.49 11.02 0.39
N GLU A 73 -14.53 11.78 0.75
CA GLU A 73 -14.44 12.84 1.76
C GLU A 73 -14.02 12.32 3.12
N LEU A 74 -14.39 11.07 3.47
CA LEU A 74 -13.98 10.43 4.72
C LEU A 74 -12.45 10.28 4.82
N LEU A 75 -11.76 10.05 3.69
CA LEU A 75 -10.29 10.04 3.66
C LEU A 75 -9.73 11.41 4.03
N THR A 76 -10.33 12.46 3.51
CA THR A 76 -9.93 13.85 3.81
C THR A 76 -10.21 14.21 5.27
N MET A 77 -11.38 13.84 5.79
CA MET A 77 -11.74 14.06 7.21
C MET A 77 -10.74 13.38 8.16
N LEU A 78 -10.36 12.13 7.87
CA LEU A 78 -9.37 11.42 8.68
C LEU A 78 -7.99 12.11 8.65
N ARG A 79 -7.62 12.71 7.53
CA ARG A 79 -6.32 13.40 7.38
C ARG A 79 -6.28 14.77 8.02
N GLN A 80 -7.40 15.48 8.08
CA GLN A 80 -7.48 16.79 8.73
C GLN A 80 -7.30 16.72 10.25
N CYS A 81 -7.57 15.56 10.84
CA CYS A 81 -7.41 15.32 12.27
C CYS A 81 -6.33 14.25 12.51
N PRO A 82 -5.05 14.54 12.31
CA PRO A 82 -3.99 13.55 12.48
C PRO A 82 -3.95 13.05 13.93
N GLY A 83 -3.74 11.75 14.09
CA GLY A 83 -3.61 11.09 15.40
C GLY A 83 -2.44 10.10 15.38
N ASP A 84 -1.88 9.80 16.56
CA ASP A 84 -0.67 8.97 16.68
C ASP A 84 -0.94 7.45 16.55
N GLY A 85 -2.18 7.03 16.63
CA GLY A 85 -2.57 5.62 16.66
C GLY A 85 -3.52 5.21 15.55
N LEU A 86 -4.21 4.10 15.80
CA LEU A 86 -5.34 3.64 15.01
C LEU A 86 -6.56 4.54 15.29
N ARG A 87 -7.28 4.93 14.24
CA ARG A 87 -8.56 5.62 14.32
C ARG A 87 -9.57 4.96 13.41
N ILE A 88 -10.79 4.84 13.88
CA ILE A 88 -11.92 4.25 13.18
C ILE A 88 -13.08 5.23 13.27
N LEU A 89 -13.61 5.64 12.14
CA LEU A 89 -14.75 6.52 12.02
C LEU A 89 -15.89 5.76 11.34
N ALA A 90 -17.00 5.61 12.04
CA ALA A 90 -18.25 5.11 11.49
C ALA A 90 -19.05 6.29 10.91
N ALA A 91 -19.46 6.19 9.65
CA ALA A 91 -20.21 7.23 8.94
C ALA A 91 -21.30 6.57 8.07
N GLY A 92 -22.54 6.63 8.49
CA GLY A 92 -23.64 5.93 7.82
C GLY A 92 -23.36 4.43 7.69
N ASP A 93 -23.27 3.93 6.46
CA ASP A 93 -22.94 2.55 6.13
C ASP A 93 -21.44 2.33 5.76
N HIS A 94 -20.56 3.26 6.12
CA HIS A 94 -19.12 3.21 5.81
C HIS A 94 -18.25 3.20 7.07
N LEU A 95 -17.15 2.44 7.02
CA LEU A 95 -16.04 2.53 7.96
C LEU A 95 -14.87 3.27 7.29
N ALA A 96 -14.36 4.30 7.96
CA ALA A 96 -13.11 4.93 7.59
C ALA A 96 -12.06 4.62 8.66
N ILE A 97 -10.91 4.11 8.26
CA ILE A 97 -9.86 3.61 9.16
C ILE A 97 -8.56 4.32 8.80
N ASP A 98 -7.88 4.90 9.80
CA ASP A 98 -6.60 5.56 9.62
C ASP A 98 -5.59 5.03 10.65
N PHE A 99 -4.40 4.67 10.19
CA PHE A 99 -3.36 4.10 11.03
C PHE A 99 -1.95 4.38 10.47
N SER A 100 -0.95 4.31 11.36
CA SER A 100 0.45 4.33 10.91
C SER A 100 0.75 3.16 9.99
N HIS A 101 1.27 3.43 8.79
CA HIS A 101 1.62 2.39 7.82
C HIS A 101 2.62 1.35 8.36
N GLY A 102 3.40 1.71 9.36
CA GLY A 102 4.28 0.76 10.08
C GLY A 102 3.52 -0.28 10.90
N LEU A 103 2.26 -0.06 11.29
CA LEU A 103 1.44 -1.06 11.99
C LEU A 103 1.19 -2.27 11.12
N GLY A 104 0.83 -2.05 9.85
CA GLY A 104 0.50 -3.14 8.95
C GLY A 104 0.15 -2.67 7.56
N GLU A 105 -0.31 -3.63 6.79
CA GLU A 105 -0.75 -3.50 5.41
C GLU A 105 -2.12 -4.16 5.23
N VAL A 106 -2.44 -4.56 4.00
CA VAL A 106 -3.72 -5.18 3.64
C VAL A 106 -4.14 -6.34 4.55
N PRO A 107 -3.24 -7.28 4.96
CA PRO A 107 -3.66 -8.35 5.87
C PRO A 107 -4.14 -7.85 7.24
N LEU A 108 -3.51 -6.79 7.78
CA LEU A 108 -3.98 -6.17 9.02
C LEU A 108 -5.34 -5.51 8.82
N LEU A 109 -5.50 -4.77 7.73
CA LEU A 109 -6.74 -4.08 7.43
C LEU A 109 -7.90 -5.05 7.26
N ASP A 110 -7.72 -6.08 6.45
CA ASP A 110 -8.77 -7.06 6.16
C ASP A 110 -9.16 -7.86 7.42
N MET A 111 -8.18 -8.23 8.26
CA MET A 111 -8.44 -8.83 9.57
C MET A 111 -9.19 -7.87 10.51
N LEU A 112 -8.78 -6.60 10.56
CA LEU A 112 -9.43 -5.60 11.40
C LEU A 112 -10.89 -5.39 10.99
N VAL A 113 -11.18 -5.23 9.69
CA VAL A 113 -12.55 -5.11 9.18
C VAL A 113 -13.36 -6.36 9.48
N ALA A 114 -12.79 -7.55 9.28
CA ALA A 114 -13.46 -8.81 9.57
C ALA A 114 -13.86 -8.95 11.05
N VAL A 115 -12.97 -8.53 11.96
CA VAL A 115 -13.25 -8.51 13.40
C VAL A 115 -14.32 -7.48 13.74
N LEU A 116 -14.20 -6.25 13.22
CA LEU A 116 -15.17 -5.18 13.50
C LEU A 116 -16.57 -5.53 13.02
N LEU A 117 -16.69 -6.18 11.86
CA LEU A 117 -17.98 -6.63 11.31
C LEU A 117 -18.47 -7.97 11.90
N GLY A 118 -17.66 -8.62 12.77
CA GLY A 118 -18.03 -9.86 13.44
C GLY A 118 -17.91 -11.12 12.59
N ALA A 119 -17.23 -11.04 11.47
CA ALA A 119 -16.96 -12.18 10.61
C ALA A 119 -15.82 -13.08 11.14
N VAL A 120 -14.99 -12.53 12.03
CA VAL A 120 -13.91 -13.26 12.71
C VAL A 120 -14.02 -12.97 14.21
N ASP A 121 -14.06 -14.03 15.03
CA ASP A 121 -13.98 -13.89 16.50
C ASP A 121 -12.53 -13.70 16.92
N PRO A 122 -12.17 -12.52 17.46
CA PRO A 122 -10.80 -12.27 17.91
C PRO A 122 -10.40 -13.08 19.13
N ARG A 123 -11.33 -13.77 19.81
CA ARG A 123 -11.04 -14.65 20.96
C ARG A 123 -10.67 -16.07 20.53
N ASP A 124 -10.85 -16.40 19.24
CA ASP A 124 -10.42 -17.69 18.71
C ASP A 124 -8.89 -17.71 18.56
N ASP A 125 -8.21 -18.46 19.40
CA ASP A 125 -6.76 -18.59 19.38
C ASP A 125 -6.21 -19.15 18.06
N SER A 126 -7.00 -19.92 17.33
CA SER A 126 -6.60 -20.47 16.04
C SER A 126 -6.33 -19.39 14.98
N VAL A 127 -7.05 -18.27 15.06
CA VAL A 127 -6.87 -17.10 14.20
C VAL A 127 -5.48 -16.49 14.38
N TRP A 128 -4.95 -16.51 15.60
CA TRP A 128 -3.67 -15.87 15.94
C TRP A 128 -2.47 -16.81 15.87
N ALA A 129 -2.69 -18.12 15.74
CA ALA A 129 -1.62 -19.12 15.72
C ALA A 129 -0.51 -18.82 14.68
N PRO A 130 -0.79 -18.39 13.43
CA PRO A 130 0.23 -18.06 12.44
C PRO A 130 1.08 -16.84 12.82
N TYR A 131 0.52 -15.92 13.61
CA TYR A 131 1.12 -14.63 13.97
C TYR A 131 1.91 -14.64 15.28
N ARG A 132 1.66 -15.63 16.17
CA ARG A 132 2.30 -15.77 17.52
C ARG A 132 3.61 -16.56 17.50
N ARG A 133 4.43 -16.42 16.46
CA ARG A 133 5.70 -17.18 16.36
C ARG A 133 6.86 -16.41 17.01
N ALA A 134 7.76 -17.16 17.64
CA ALA A 134 8.86 -16.57 18.41
C ALA A 134 9.94 -15.91 17.53
N ALA A 135 10.16 -16.39 16.32
CA ALA A 135 11.20 -15.87 15.45
C ALA A 135 10.73 -14.67 14.63
N PRO A 136 11.55 -13.60 14.49
CA PRO A 136 11.21 -12.45 13.68
C PRO A 136 10.94 -12.82 12.21
N PRO A 137 9.83 -12.37 11.60
CA PRO A 137 9.44 -12.76 10.24
C PRO A 137 10.53 -12.51 9.20
N LEU A 138 11.26 -11.38 9.29
CA LEU A 138 12.34 -11.06 8.35
C LEU A 138 13.51 -12.05 8.43
N VAL A 139 13.83 -12.54 9.61
CA VAL A 139 14.87 -13.55 9.80
C VAL A 139 14.44 -14.89 9.17
N LEU A 140 13.18 -15.28 9.38
CA LEU A 140 12.62 -16.50 8.77
C LEU A 140 12.60 -16.42 7.24
N ALA A 141 12.13 -15.29 6.69
CA ALA A 141 12.11 -15.07 5.24
C ALA A 141 13.54 -15.07 4.65
N ALA A 142 14.50 -14.42 5.30
CA ALA A 142 15.89 -14.40 4.87
C ALA A 142 16.54 -15.80 4.92
N ALA A 143 16.34 -16.53 6.00
CA ALA A 143 16.85 -17.89 6.15
C ALA A 143 16.28 -18.84 5.08
N ARG A 144 14.97 -18.74 4.78
CA ARG A 144 14.34 -19.58 3.74
C ARG A 144 14.77 -19.16 2.34
N ALA A 145 14.79 -17.86 2.03
CA ALA A 145 15.00 -17.35 0.68
C ALA A 145 16.48 -17.34 0.25
N ILE A 146 17.38 -17.04 1.19
CA ILE A 146 18.81 -16.88 0.94
C ILE A 146 19.60 -18.05 1.52
N GLY A 147 19.30 -18.47 2.76
CA GLY A 147 20.01 -19.57 3.43
C GLY A 147 19.92 -20.90 2.69
N ARG A 148 18.75 -21.20 2.05
CA ARG A 148 18.57 -22.40 1.21
C ARG A 148 19.18 -22.28 -0.20
N SER A 149 19.60 -21.09 -0.60
CA SER A 149 20.13 -20.81 -1.94
C SER A 149 21.19 -19.70 -1.88
N PRO A 150 22.34 -19.94 -1.21
CA PRO A 150 23.37 -18.92 -0.98
C PRO A 150 23.98 -18.39 -2.29
N GLN A 151 23.91 -19.17 -3.39
CA GLN A 151 24.32 -18.73 -4.72
C GLN A 151 23.58 -17.48 -5.21
N ARG A 152 22.43 -17.10 -4.61
CA ARG A 152 21.70 -15.85 -4.90
C ARG A 152 22.42 -14.60 -4.38
N LEU A 153 23.32 -14.73 -3.40
CA LEU A 153 24.00 -13.58 -2.79
C LEU A 153 24.88 -12.83 -3.78
N LEU A 154 25.61 -13.54 -4.66
CA LEU A 154 26.51 -12.88 -5.61
C LEU A 154 25.75 -12.05 -6.68
N PRO A 155 24.68 -12.56 -7.33
CA PRO A 155 23.86 -11.75 -8.23
C PRO A 155 23.18 -10.57 -7.51
N LEU A 156 22.65 -10.77 -6.30
CA LEU A 156 22.02 -9.72 -5.49
C LEU A 156 23.03 -8.61 -5.15
N TRP A 157 24.24 -8.96 -4.76
CA TRP A 157 25.30 -8.01 -4.45
C TRP A 157 25.76 -7.24 -5.69
N ARG A 158 25.94 -7.91 -6.84
CA ARG A 158 26.28 -7.23 -8.12
C ARG A 158 25.20 -6.25 -8.53
N GLN A 159 23.93 -6.61 -8.39
CA GLN A 159 22.81 -5.73 -8.70
C GLN A 159 22.72 -4.57 -7.72
N HIS A 160 22.91 -4.80 -6.42
CA HIS A 160 22.95 -3.72 -5.43
C HIS A 160 24.06 -2.69 -5.75
N ARG A 161 25.23 -3.16 -6.17
CA ARG A 161 26.32 -2.26 -6.60
C ARG A 161 25.98 -1.46 -7.85
N ARG A 162 25.32 -2.06 -8.83
CA ARG A 162 24.87 -1.34 -10.03
C ARG A 162 23.88 -0.23 -9.66
N ASN A 163 22.92 -0.53 -8.81
CA ASN A 163 21.90 0.43 -8.37
C ASN A 163 22.50 1.53 -7.46
N ALA A 164 23.53 1.20 -6.66
CA ALA A 164 24.21 2.17 -5.81
C ALA A 164 25.14 3.11 -6.60
N GLY A 165 25.59 2.71 -7.78
CA GLY A 165 26.41 3.50 -8.70
C GLY A 165 25.59 4.30 -9.72
N ALA A 166 24.28 4.05 -9.83
CA ALA A 166 23.42 4.95 -10.56
C ALA A 166 23.40 6.29 -9.81
N PRO A 167 23.78 7.41 -10.44
CA PRO A 167 23.64 8.69 -9.79
C PRO A 167 22.19 8.81 -9.37
N ASP A 168 21.97 9.08 -8.07
CA ASP A 168 20.71 9.70 -7.68
C ASP A 168 20.61 10.86 -8.67
N THR A 169 19.61 10.84 -9.54
CA THR A 169 19.37 11.96 -10.44
C THR A 169 18.92 13.13 -9.56
N ALA A 170 19.86 13.57 -8.73
CA ALA A 170 19.82 14.87 -8.10
C ALA A 170 19.80 15.83 -9.29
N VAL A 171 18.60 16.23 -9.62
CA VAL A 171 18.33 17.22 -10.65
C VAL A 171 19.30 18.36 -10.40
N ALA A 172 20.20 18.62 -11.37
CA ALA A 172 21.04 19.80 -11.38
C ALA A 172 20.09 21.00 -11.49
N GLY A 173 19.62 21.51 -10.38
CA GLY A 173 18.62 22.56 -10.24
C GLY A 173 18.42 22.87 -8.75
N GLY A 174 17.84 24.02 -8.46
CA GLY A 174 17.45 24.40 -7.11
C GLY A 174 16.47 23.40 -6.49
N SER A 175 16.40 23.43 -5.19
CA SER A 175 15.41 22.66 -4.43
C SER A 175 14.85 23.52 -3.30
N ARG A 176 13.61 23.31 -2.93
CA ARG A 176 12.93 24.01 -1.83
C ARG A 176 12.33 23.01 -0.85
N PRO A 177 12.11 23.37 0.41
CA PRO A 177 11.40 22.53 1.35
C PRO A 177 9.98 22.16 0.81
N LEU A 178 9.60 20.89 0.98
CA LEU A 178 8.25 20.47 0.67
C LEU A 178 7.31 20.92 1.78
N VAL A 179 6.23 21.61 1.40
CA VAL A 179 5.06 21.79 2.26
C VAL A 179 4.10 20.63 1.97
N PRO A 180 3.90 19.68 2.91
CA PRO A 180 3.01 18.55 2.68
C PRO A 180 1.58 19.00 2.41
N SER A 181 1.00 18.53 1.31
CA SER A 181 -0.38 18.83 0.90
C SER A 181 -1.01 17.56 0.30
N PRO A 182 -1.21 16.50 1.11
CA PRO A 182 -1.72 15.23 0.60
C PRO A 182 -3.14 15.39 0.06
N ALA A 183 -3.35 14.94 -1.17
CA ALA A 183 -4.63 14.93 -1.86
C ALA A 183 -4.92 13.55 -2.45
N THR A 184 -6.19 13.21 -2.55
CA THR A 184 -6.66 11.91 -3.06
C THR A 184 -7.53 12.10 -4.28
N ARG A 185 -7.35 11.24 -5.30
CA ARG A 185 -8.28 11.09 -6.42
C ARG A 185 -8.59 9.61 -6.62
N VAL A 186 -9.83 9.34 -7.03
CA VAL A 186 -10.32 7.97 -7.17
C VAL A 186 -10.94 7.80 -8.55
N ALA A 187 -10.72 6.64 -9.17
CA ALA A 187 -11.44 6.21 -10.36
C ALA A 187 -11.93 4.77 -10.19
N ARG A 188 -13.07 4.46 -10.82
CA ARG A 188 -13.67 3.13 -10.84
C ARG A 188 -13.71 2.62 -12.27
N ILE A 189 -13.20 1.42 -12.49
CA ILE A 189 -13.40 0.67 -13.73
C ILE A 189 -14.48 -0.38 -13.46
N PRO A 190 -15.64 -0.31 -14.12
CA PRO A 190 -16.74 -1.25 -13.92
C PRO A 190 -16.35 -2.70 -14.20
N ALA A 191 -17.08 -3.64 -13.62
CA ALA A 191 -16.75 -5.07 -13.68
C ALA A 191 -16.81 -5.64 -15.11
N ASP A 192 -17.77 -5.21 -15.90
CA ASP A 192 -17.94 -5.56 -17.31
C ASP A 192 -16.75 -5.05 -18.14
N VAL A 193 -16.39 -3.77 -18.00
CA VAL A 193 -15.23 -3.16 -18.67
C VAL A 193 -13.94 -3.89 -18.26
N LEU A 194 -13.75 -4.18 -16.97
CA LEU A 194 -12.56 -4.91 -16.52
C LEU A 194 -12.51 -6.34 -17.08
N THR A 195 -13.65 -6.98 -17.23
CA THR A 195 -13.76 -8.31 -17.84
C THR A 195 -13.37 -8.27 -19.31
N ASP A 196 -13.82 -7.26 -20.06
CA ASP A 196 -13.46 -7.09 -21.47
C ASP A 196 -11.97 -6.78 -21.65
N LEU A 197 -11.41 -5.93 -20.79
CA LEU A 197 -9.97 -5.65 -20.78
C LEU A 197 -9.12 -6.91 -20.46
N ARG A 198 -9.61 -7.79 -19.59
CA ARG A 198 -8.95 -9.08 -19.33
C ARG A 198 -8.99 -10.01 -20.53
N ARG A 199 -10.13 -10.10 -21.23
CA ARG A 199 -10.24 -10.89 -22.48
C ARG A 199 -9.30 -10.35 -23.56
N LEU A 200 -9.26 -9.03 -23.73
CA LEU A 200 -8.37 -8.38 -24.68
C LEU A 200 -6.90 -8.68 -24.34
N ARG A 201 -6.51 -8.56 -23.07
CA ARG A 201 -5.18 -8.93 -22.61
C ARG A 201 -4.85 -10.40 -22.88
N ASP A 202 -5.78 -11.33 -22.61
CA ASP A 202 -5.57 -12.77 -22.83
C ASP A 202 -5.34 -13.09 -24.32
N SER A 203 -5.96 -12.32 -25.21
CA SER A 203 -5.77 -12.42 -26.66
C SER A 203 -4.45 -11.80 -27.12
N ALA A 204 -4.17 -10.55 -26.73
CA ALA A 204 -3.03 -9.77 -27.23
C ALA A 204 -1.70 -10.12 -26.54
N LEU A 205 -1.75 -10.36 -25.22
CA LEU A 205 -0.58 -10.61 -24.39
C LEU A 205 -0.77 -11.88 -23.52
N PRO A 206 -0.90 -13.08 -24.13
CA PRO A 206 -1.11 -14.31 -23.36
C PRO A 206 0.01 -14.53 -22.35
N GLY A 207 -0.40 -14.87 -21.11
CA GLY A 207 0.52 -15.10 -20.00
C GLY A 207 1.03 -13.84 -19.28
N VAL A 208 0.71 -12.64 -19.76
CA VAL A 208 1.01 -11.39 -19.03
C VAL A 208 -0.10 -11.11 -18.03
N ASN A 209 0.26 -10.82 -16.76
CA ASN A 209 -0.73 -10.49 -15.75
C ASN A 209 -1.31 -9.08 -15.95
N MET A 210 -2.55 -8.88 -15.49
CA MET A 210 -3.24 -7.61 -15.63
C MET A 210 -2.54 -6.47 -14.86
N PHE A 211 -1.82 -6.79 -13.78
CA PHE A 211 -1.09 -5.79 -13.00
C PHE A 211 0.03 -5.12 -13.81
N ALA A 212 0.80 -5.90 -14.60
CA ALA A 212 1.85 -5.33 -15.44
C ALA A 212 1.26 -4.41 -16.52
N VAL A 213 0.13 -4.80 -17.12
CA VAL A 213 -0.59 -3.97 -18.10
C VAL A 213 -1.11 -2.68 -17.46
N GLN A 214 -1.74 -2.79 -16.28
CA GLN A 214 -2.24 -1.64 -15.53
C GLN A 214 -1.12 -0.68 -15.13
N THR A 215 0.04 -1.20 -14.74
CA THR A 215 1.20 -0.37 -14.35
C THR A 215 1.71 0.45 -15.52
N CYS A 216 1.87 -0.16 -16.68
CA CYS A 216 2.27 0.55 -17.91
C CYS A 216 1.18 1.55 -18.35
N ALA A 217 -0.10 1.15 -18.31
CA ALA A 217 -1.22 2.03 -18.64
C ALA A 217 -1.32 3.25 -17.72
N LEU A 218 -1.06 3.10 -16.43
CA LEU A 218 -1.01 4.23 -15.49
C LEU A 218 0.13 5.20 -15.84
N HIS A 219 1.31 4.68 -16.14
CA HIS A 219 2.45 5.50 -16.56
C HIS A 219 2.10 6.32 -17.82
N GLU A 220 1.58 5.67 -18.85
CA GLU A 220 1.13 6.32 -20.08
C GLU A 220 -0.02 7.31 -19.85
N ALA A 221 -0.96 6.98 -18.96
CA ALA A 221 -2.09 7.85 -18.62
C ALA A 221 -1.61 9.17 -17.99
N PHE A 222 -0.64 9.11 -17.08
CA PHE A 222 -0.07 10.30 -16.46
C PHE A 222 0.71 11.15 -17.50
N ALA A 223 1.49 10.51 -18.38
CA ALA A 223 2.20 11.20 -19.45
C ALA A 223 1.22 11.85 -20.45
N ALA A 224 0.16 11.14 -20.86
CA ALA A 224 -0.88 11.66 -21.74
C ALA A 224 -1.68 12.84 -21.12
N ALA A 225 -1.79 12.89 -19.80
CA ALA A 225 -2.39 14.01 -19.08
C ALA A 225 -1.44 15.24 -18.97
N GLY A 226 -0.26 15.19 -19.60
CA GLY A 226 0.71 16.28 -19.62
C GLY A 226 1.47 16.46 -18.30
N LEU A 227 1.74 15.35 -17.60
CA LEU A 227 2.65 15.30 -16.46
C LEU A 227 4.04 14.82 -16.92
N ASP A 228 5.10 15.39 -16.36
CA ASP A 228 6.46 14.88 -16.59
C ASP A 228 6.66 13.65 -15.68
N VAL A 229 6.66 12.45 -16.29
CA VAL A 229 6.70 11.18 -15.56
C VAL A 229 8.12 10.60 -15.58
N ASP A 230 8.61 10.18 -14.42
CA ASP A 230 9.85 9.41 -14.32
C ASP A 230 9.66 8.04 -14.99
N PRO A 231 10.58 7.56 -15.84
CA PRO A 231 10.45 6.25 -16.46
C PRO A 231 10.49 5.09 -15.47
N THR A 232 10.82 5.38 -14.21
CA THR A 232 10.92 4.37 -13.15
C THR A 232 9.62 4.27 -12.37
N VAL A 233 9.07 3.05 -12.27
CA VAL A 233 7.95 2.73 -11.39
C VAL A 233 8.40 1.92 -10.19
N THR A 234 7.91 2.27 -9.00
CA THR A 234 8.11 1.45 -7.80
C THR A 234 6.95 0.49 -7.62
N VAL A 235 7.25 -0.81 -7.51
CA VAL A 235 6.26 -1.86 -7.24
C VAL A 235 6.55 -2.50 -5.88
N PRO A 236 5.59 -2.47 -4.94
CA PRO A 236 5.69 -3.20 -3.68
C PRO A 236 5.54 -4.71 -3.87
N PHE A 237 6.44 -5.47 -3.25
CA PHE A 237 6.40 -6.94 -3.22
C PHE A 237 6.09 -7.43 -1.82
N ASP A 238 5.07 -8.25 -1.67
CA ASP A 238 4.78 -8.94 -0.42
C ASP A 238 5.85 -9.99 -0.12
N VAL A 239 6.55 -9.82 1.01
CA VAL A 239 7.64 -10.69 1.45
C VAL A 239 7.12 -11.90 2.22
N ARG A 240 5.81 -11.94 2.59
CA ARG A 240 5.18 -13.08 3.29
C ARG A 240 5.31 -14.38 2.51
N ARG A 241 5.32 -14.33 1.18
CA ARG A 241 5.56 -15.49 0.31
C ARG A 241 6.87 -16.25 0.58
N TYR A 242 7.81 -15.64 1.29
CA TYR A 242 9.07 -16.27 1.69
C TYR A 242 9.05 -16.79 3.14
N LEU A 243 7.95 -16.63 3.86
CA LEU A 243 7.79 -17.21 5.18
C LEU A 243 7.60 -18.74 5.07
N PRO A 244 8.02 -19.50 6.09
CA PRO A 244 7.69 -20.92 6.19
C PRO A 244 6.18 -21.13 6.33
N ASP A 245 5.70 -22.32 5.95
CA ASP A 245 4.30 -22.66 6.08
C ASP A 245 3.83 -22.56 7.54
N GLY A 246 2.61 -22.11 7.76
CA GLY A 246 2.06 -21.83 9.09
C GLY A 246 2.63 -20.61 9.82
N HIS A 247 3.43 -19.78 9.12
CA HIS A 247 3.93 -18.51 9.66
C HIS A 247 3.37 -17.35 8.84
N ASP A 248 2.91 -16.32 9.51
CA ASP A 248 2.46 -15.08 8.88
C ASP A 248 2.74 -13.87 9.78
N THR A 249 2.50 -12.66 9.27
CA THR A 249 2.61 -11.42 10.02
C THR A 249 1.63 -10.37 9.50
N LEU A 250 0.98 -9.69 10.41
CA LEU A 250 0.14 -8.52 10.11
C LEU A 250 0.97 -7.23 9.93
N ALA A 251 2.27 -7.29 10.25
CA ALA A 251 3.17 -6.14 10.09
C ALA A 251 3.24 -5.67 8.62
N SER A 252 3.68 -4.43 8.41
CA SER A 252 4.14 -3.98 7.10
C SER A 252 5.36 -4.84 6.70
N PHE A 253 5.16 -5.70 5.70
CA PHE A 253 6.12 -6.72 5.30
C PHE A 253 6.26 -6.81 3.78
N SER A 254 6.31 -5.65 3.15
CA SER A 254 6.56 -5.49 1.72
C SER A 254 7.85 -4.72 1.45
N ALA A 255 8.41 -4.92 0.27
CA ALA A 255 9.59 -4.21 -0.20
C ALA A 255 9.30 -3.57 -1.56
N GLY A 256 9.48 -2.26 -1.68
CA GLY A 256 9.44 -1.58 -2.96
C GLY A 256 10.66 -1.94 -3.82
N LEU A 257 10.41 -2.29 -5.08
CA LEU A 257 11.44 -2.49 -6.09
C LEU A 257 11.17 -1.57 -7.26
N ASP A 258 12.21 -0.95 -7.78
CA ASP A 258 12.14 -0.05 -8.91
C ASP A 258 12.37 -0.83 -10.22
N PHE A 259 11.55 -0.50 -11.24
CA PHE A 259 11.59 -1.03 -12.59
C PHE A 259 11.51 0.13 -13.59
N THR A 260 12.27 0.06 -14.66
CA THR A 260 12.25 1.09 -15.72
C THR A 260 11.28 0.69 -16.82
N LEU A 261 10.35 1.59 -17.14
CA LEU A 261 9.35 1.40 -18.19
C LEU A 261 9.83 2.09 -19.47
N ASP A 262 10.85 1.52 -20.12
CA ASP A 262 11.36 1.99 -21.40
C ASP A 262 11.24 0.89 -22.48
N GLY A 263 10.96 1.27 -23.72
CA GLY A 263 10.88 0.39 -24.89
C GLY A 263 9.49 -0.18 -25.20
N ASP A 264 9.40 -0.83 -26.36
CA ASP A 264 8.13 -1.15 -27.05
C ASP A 264 7.32 -2.31 -26.45
N ASP A 265 7.89 -3.14 -25.56
CA ASP A 265 7.21 -4.31 -24.96
C ASP A 265 7.05 -4.16 -23.42
N GLY A 266 6.61 -3.00 -22.99
CA GLY A 266 6.55 -2.62 -21.58
C GLY A 266 5.91 -3.66 -20.64
N PRO A 267 4.69 -4.16 -20.88
CA PRO A 267 4.03 -5.10 -19.95
C PRO A 267 4.73 -6.47 -19.85
N ARG A 268 5.22 -7.05 -20.97
CA ARG A 268 5.95 -8.34 -20.95
C ARG A 268 7.27 -8.20 -20.22
N ARG A 269 8.01 -7.13 -20.52
CA ARG A 269 9.29 -6.84 -19.88
C ARG A 269 9.14 -6.62 -18.39
N LEU A 270 8.20 -5.76 -17.98
CA LEU A 270 7.92 -5.51 -16.56
C LEU A 270 7.59 -6.82 -15.83
N GLN A 271 6.72 -7.66 -16.40
CA GLN A 271 6.40 -8.94 -15.78
C GLN A 271 7.61 -9.88 -15.70
N ALA A 272 8.43 -9.94 -16.73
CA ALA A 272 9.64 -10.78 -16.73
C ALA A 272 10.63 -10.32 -15.64
N GLU A 273 10.85 -9.00 -15.53
CA GLU A 273 11.73 -8.41 -14.52
C GLU A 273 11.17 -8.61 -13.09
N MET A 274 9.86 -8.43 -12.88
CA MET A 274 9.19 -8.71 -11.60
C MET A 274 9.33 -10.19 -11.20
N THR A 275 9.15 -11.09 -12.17
CA THR A 275 9.28 -12.54 -11.95
C THR A 275 10.72 -12.90 -11.61
N ALA A 276 11.70 -12.36 -12.33
CA ALA A 276 13.12 -12.55 -12.04
C ALA A 276 13.49 -12.01 -10.65
N ALA A 277 13.02 -10.81 -10.29
CA ALA A 277 13.23 -10.21 -8.99
C ALA A 277 12.69 -11.10 -7.85
N ALA A 278 11.48 -11.64 -8.03
CA ALA A 278 10.88 -12.54 -7.06
C ALA A 278 11.65 -13.86 -6.93
N ARG A 279 12.05 -14.49 -8.06
CA ARG A 279 12.87 -15.73 -8.07
C ARG A 279 14.21 -15.53 -7.39
N MET A 280 14.82 -14.37 -7.54
CA MET A 280 16.11 -14.03 -6.92
C MET A 280 15.97 -13.60 -5.45
N ALA A 281 14.76 -13.55 -4.90
CA ALA A 281 14.47 -13.03 -3.55
C ALA A 281 14.95 -11.57 -3.32
N ARG A 282 14.98 -10.73 -4.38
CA ARG A 282 15.31 -9.30 -4.26
C ARG A 282 14.46 -8.57 -3.21
N PRO A 283 13.14 -8.84 -3.08
CA PRO A 283 12.32 -8.20 -2.05
C PRO A 283 12.84 -8.42 -0.64
N VAL A 284 13.29 -9.66 -0.33
CA VAL A 284 13.87 -10.00 0.99
C VAL A 284 15.18 -9.23 1.20
N ALA A 285 16.08 -9.26 0.22
CA ALA A 285 17.35 -8.55 0.30
C ALA A 285 17.17 -7.04 0.48
N ASN A 286 16.22 -6.45 -0.25
CA ASN A 286 15.88 -5.02 -0.14
C ASN A 286 15.33 -4.67 1.25
N LEU A 287 14.46 -5.51 1.81
CA LEU A 287 13.89 -5.28 3.14
C LEU A 287 14.96 -5.39 4.24
N VAL A 288 15.89 -6.35 4.13
CA VAL A 288 17.04 -6.48 5.03
C VAL A 288 17.93 -5.23 4.93
N ALA A 289 18.33 -4.85 3.72
CA ALA A 289 19.17 -3.67 3.50
C ALA A 289 18.51 -2.38 3.99
N GLY A 290 17.20 -2.20 3.72
CA GLY A 290 16.41 -1.08 4.21
C GLY A 290 16.35 -1.03 5.73
N THR A 291 16.18 -2.18 6.39
CA THR A 291 16.19 -2.27 7.86
C THR A 291 17.54 -1.86 8.45
N VAL A 292 18.64 -2.30 7.83
CA VAL A 292 20.00 -1.93 8.27
C VAL A 292 20.24 -0.43 8.07
N LYS A 293 19.90 0.13 6.89
CA LYS A 293 20.04 1.56 6.59
C LYS A 293 19.23 2.41 7.56
N THR A 294 17.97 2.03 7.83
CA THR A 294 17.11 2.76 8.78
C THR A 294 17.71 2.77 10.19
N ARG A 295 18.20 1.62 10.67
CA ARG A 295 18.86 1.54 11.99
C ARG A 295 20.13 2.40 12.05
N ALA A 296 20.92 2.44 10.98
CA ALA A 296 22.11 3.27 10.90
C ALA A 296 21.75 4.77 10.89
N ALA A 297 20.76 5.18 10.10
CA ALA A 297 20.26 6.55 10.04
C ALA A 297 19.74 7.05 11.39
N MET A 298 19.00 6.22 12.13
CA MET A 298 18.53 6.55 13.47
C MET A 298 19.67 6.81 14.46
N ARG A 299 20.74 6.01 14.38
CA ARG A 299 21.90 6.20 15.25
C ARG A 299 22.66 7.49 14.93
N SER A 300 22.59 7.96 13.69
CA SER A 300 23.28 9.21 13.27
C SER A 300 22.48 10.48 13.58
N GLY A 301 21.20 10.36 14.00
CA GLY A 301 20.33 11.51 14.28
C GLY A 301 20.04 12.42 13.08
N ARG A 302 20.44 12.01 11.87
CA ARG A 302 20.24 12.81 10.65
C ARG A 302 18.83 12.61 10.11
N HIS A 303 17.99 13.61 10.27
CA HIS A 303 16.72 13.73 9.57
C HIS A 303 16.94 14.72 8.40
N ALA A 304 16.93 14.21 7.18
CA ALA A 304 16.92 15.08 6.01
C ALA A 304 15.47 15.57 5.79
N GLU A 305 15.30 16.87 5.72
CA GLU A 305 14.02 17.44 5.29
C GLU A 305 13.74 17.03 3.83
N PRO A 306 12.49 16.67 3.51
CA PRO A 306 12.14 16.35 2.14
C PRO A 306 12.23 17.62 1.27
N LEU A 307 13.09 17.59 0.26
CA LEU A 307 13.27 18.67 -0.69
C LEU A 307 12.51 18.41 -1.98
N LEU A 308 11.80 19.42 -2.47
CA LEU A 308 11.12 19.41 -3.76
C LEU A 308 12.04 20.03 -4.81
N PRO A 309 12.37 19.34 -5.92
CA PRO A 309 13.14 19.91 -7.01
C PRO A 309 12.33 20.98 -7.77
N ASP A 310 13.02 21.95 -8.41
CA ASP A 310 12.37 23.02 -9.18
C ASP A 310 11.54 22.49 -10.36
N ARG A 311 11.92 21.34 -10.90
CA ARG A 311 11.17 20.61 -11.93
C ARG A 311 10.78 19.24 -11.39
N PRO A 312 9.60 19.13 -10.74
CA PRO A 312 9.16 17.87 -10.18
C PRO A 312 8.77 16.90 -11.30
N ARG A 313 9.37 15.71 -11.29
CA ARG A 313 8.97 14.58 -12.14
C ARG A 313 8.16 13.59 -11.31
N LEU A 314 7.00 13.20 -11.84
CA LEU A 314 6.11 12.25 -11.18
C LEU A 314 6.79 10.88 -11.03
N ARG A 315 6.98 10.42 -9.80
CA ARG A 315 7.48 9.08 -9.49
C ARG A 315 6.30 8.19 -9.11
N LEU A 316 5.94 7.29 -10.02
CA LEU A 316 4.82 6.38 -9.81
C LEU A 316 5.20 5.26 -8.86
N LEU A 317 4.40 5.07 -7.79
CA LEU A 317 4.34 3.84 -7.02
C LEU A 317 2.98 3.19 -7.28
N HIS A 318 2.97 2.00 -7.89
CA HIS A 318 1.74 1.24 -8.11
C HIS A 318 1.69 0.02 -7.21
N SER A 319 0.69 0.00 -6.32
CA SER A 319 0.42 -1.08 -5.37
C SER A 319 -0.90 -1.75 -5.69
N SER A 320 -0.91 -3.06 -5.88
CA SER A 320 -2.16 -3.82 -6.00
C SER A 320 -2.43 -4.61 -4.74
N ILE A 321 -3.60 -4.39 -4.17
CA ILE A 321 -4.07 -5.18 -3.01
C ILE A 321 -4.85 -6.42 -3.43
N GLY A 322 -5.05 -6.62 -4.74
CA GLY A 322 -5.74 -7.76 -5.29
C GLY A 322 -7.26 -7.70 -5.13
N THR A 323 -7.88 -8.87 -5.03
CA THR A 323 -9.33 -8.97 -4.76
C THR A 323 -9.57 -8.91 -3.26
N VAL A 324 -10.50 -8.08 -2.85
CA VAL A 324 -10.92 -7.88 -1.46
C VAL A 324 -12.44 -7.86 -1.38
N PRO A 325 -13.06 -8.33 -0.27
CA PRO A 325 -12.44 -8.85 0.95
C PRO A 325 -11.76 -10.22 0.77
N ARG A 326 -10.83 -10.54 1.65
CA ARG A 326 -10.20 -11.88 1.73
C ARG A 326 -10.82 -12.73 2.84
N ASN A 327 -11.32 -12.08 3.89
CA ASN A 327 -12.08 -12.69 4.97
C ASN A 327 -13.59 -12.71 4.64
N PRO A 328 -14.42 -13.56 5.29
CA PRO A 328 -15.82 -13.81 4.94
C PRO A 328 -16.80 -12.72 5.42
N TRP A 329 -16.43 -11.45 5.34
CA TRP A 329 -17.38 -10.35 5.54
C TRP A 329 -17.97 -9.88 4.21
N ALA A 330 -19.12 -9.26 4.23
CA ALA A 330 -19.87 -8.91 3.04
C ALA A 330 -20.27 -7.43 3.03
N PHE A 331 -20.41 -6.88 1.82
CA PHE A 331 -21.04 -5.59 1.59
C PHE A 331 -22.57 -5.71 1.69
N SER A 332 -23.23 -4.71 2.26
CA SER A 332 -24.69 -4.62 2.31
C SER A 332 -25.32 -4.35 0.92
N ASP A 333 -24.57 -3.67 0.06
CA ASP A 333 -24.91 -3.45 -1.37
C ASP A 333 -23.67 -3.70 -2.24
N PRO A 334 -23.57 -4.88 -2.88
CA PRO A 334 -22.45 -5.21 -3.76
C PRO A 334 -22.31 -4.29 -4.98
N GLY A 335 -23.39 -3.67 -5.45
CA GLY A 335 -23.36 -2.74 -6.58
C GLY A 335 -22.66 -1.42 -6.24
N ARG A 336 -22.72 -1.00 -4.98
CA ARG A 336 -22.09 0.19 -4.43
C ARG A 336 -20.78 -0.12 -3.70
N ALA A 337 -20.39 -1.40 -3.62
CA ALA A 337 -19.21 -1.84 -2.88
C ALA A 337 -17.93 -1.13 -3.28
N ARG A 338 -17.18 -0.64 -2.28
CA ARG A 338 -15.89 0.01 -2.47
C ARG A 338 -14.94 -0.25 -1.31
N ILE A 339 -13.67 -0.32 -1.65
CA ILE A 339 -12.55 -0.22 -0.70
C ILE A 339 -11.57 0.77 -1.32
N LEU A 340 -11.44 1.92 -0.69
CA LEU A 340 -10.54 2.99 -1.10
C LEU A 340 -9.35 2.97 -0.17
N VAL A 341 -8.14 2.80 -0.70
CA VAL A 341 -6.92 2.74 0.12
C VAL A 341 -6.00 3.86 -0.29
N ALA A 342 -5.81 4.78 0.61
CA ALA A 342 -4.92 5.91 0.49
C ALA A 342 -3.69 5.71 1.37
N SER A 343 -2.49 5.86 0.80
CA SER A 343 -1.23 5.81 1.54
C SER A 343 -0.42 7.05 1.21
N ASP A 344 0.15 7.70 2.23
CA ASP A 344 0.92 8.92 2.02
C ASP A 344 1.89 8.80 0.85
N PRO A 345 2.05 9.85 0.04
CA PRO A 345 2.91 9.85 -1.12
C PRO A 345 4.34 9.40 -0.80
N ALA A 346 4.97 8.68 -1.72
CA ALA A 346 6.33 8.17 -1.55
C ALA A 346 7.38 9.28 -1.82
N GLY A 347 7.39 10.31 -0.98
CA GLY A 347 8.28 11.48 -1.09
C GLY A 347 7.67 12.64 -1.88
N PRO A 348 8.42 13.73 -2.08
CA PRO A 348 7.92 15.00 -2.61
C PRO A 348 7.28 14.91 -3.99
N CYS A 349 7.83 14.09 -4.87
CA CYS A 349 7.35 13.89 -6.24
C CYS A 349 6.61 12.55 -6.40
N GLY A 350 6.27 11.87 -5.31
CA GLY A 350 5.59 10.58 -5.36
C GLY A 350 4.11 10.71 -5.69
N VAL A 351 3.64 9.86 -6.61
CA VAL A 351 2.23 9.55 -6.78
C VAL A 351 2.05 8.07 -6.47
N THR A 352 1.33 7.79 -5.38
CA THR A 352 1.03 6.42 -4.96
C THR A 352 -0.34 6.03 -5.49
N VAL A 353 -0.40 5.06 -6.40
CA VAL A 353 -1.67 4.50 -6.88
C VAL A 353 -1.88 3.14 -6.25
N THR A 354 -3.00 2.99 -5.53
CA THR A 354 -3.43 1.69 -5.00
C THR A 354 -4.58 1.17 -5.83
N SER A 355 -4.46 -0.05 -6.33
CA SER A 355 -5.51 -0.74 -7.08
C SER A 355 -6.14 -1.88 -6.26
N ALA A 356 -7.48 -1.94 -6.21
CA ALA A 356 -8.27 -2.92 -5.49
C ALA A 356 -9.38 -3.47 -6.39
N THR A 357 -9.53 -4.78 -6.48
CA THR A 357 -10.70 -5.40 -7.12
C THR A 357 -11.76 -5.69 -6.05
N VAL A 358 -12.91 -5.03 -6.16
CA VAL A 358 -14.02 -5.17 -5.22
C VAL A 358 -15.28 -5.55 -6.00
N THR A 359 -15.90 -6.67 -5.67
CA THR A 359 -17.09 -7.19 -6.38
C THR A 359 -16.96 -7.18 -7.91
N GLY A 360 -15.77 -7.48 -8.42
CA GLY A 360 -15.47 -7.51 -9.86
C GLY A 360 -15.04 -6.16 -10.47
N ALA A 361 -15.37 -5.02 -9.87
CA ALA A 361 -14.90 -3.72 -10.32
C ALA A 361 -13.48 -3.41 -9.81
N LEU A 362 -12.70 -2.63 -10.56
CA LEU A 362 -11.38 -2.16 -10.14
C LEU A 362 -11.48 -0.72 -9.64
N TRP A 363 -11.02 -0.50 -8.43
CA TRP A 363 -10.86 0.82 -7.84
C TRP A 363 -9.40 1.24 -7.89
N LEU A 364 -9.15 2.46 -8.36
CA LEU A 364 -7.85 3.11 -8.39
C LEU A 364 -7.90 4.30 -7.45
N THR A 365 -7.04 4.33 -6.45
CA THR A 365 -6.90 5.46 -5.51
C THR A 365 -5.50 6.03 -5.66
N ALA A 366 -5.39 7.28 -6.11
CA ALA A 366 -4.12 8.00 -6.24
C ALA A 366 -3.95 8.99 -5.10
N GLU A 367 -2.78 8.97 -4.49
CA GLU A 367 -2.33 9.92 -3.48
C GLU A 367 -1.09 10.67 -3.94
N PHE A 368 -1.11 11.99 -3.77
CA PHE A 368 -0.09 12.91 -4.26
C PHE A 368 -0.11 14.20 -3.45
N HIS A 369 0.82 15.11 -3.70
CA HIS A 369 0.79 16.47 -3.16
C HIS A 369 0.18 17.43 -4.21
N ASP A 370 -0.95 18.06 -3.90
CA ASP A 370 -1.68 18.95 -4.82
C ASP A 370 -0.97 20.30 -5.04
N THR A 371 -0.05 20.67 -4.16
CA THR A 371 0.88 21.79 -4.39
C THR A 371 2.00 21.45 -5.39
N VAL A 372 2.15 20.17 -5.77
CA VAL A 372 3.18 19.68 -6.70
C VAL A 372 2.56 19.26 -8.03
N PHE A 373 1.45 18.52 -7.98
CA PHE A 373 0.77 18.00 -9.17
C PHE A 373 -0.68 18.45 -9.22
N ASP A 374 -1.12 18.88 -10.41
CA ASP A 374 -2.49 19.30 -10.64
C ASP A 374 -3.49 18.15 -10.44
N ALA A 375 -4.45 18.36 -9.56
CA ALA A 375 -5.43 17.36 -9.16
C ALA A 375 -6.40 16.98 -10.31
N GLY A 376 -6.67 17.89 -11.25
CA GLY A 376 -7.48 17.62 -12.43
C GLY A 376 -6.75 16.71 -13.40
N LYS A 377 -5.44 16.95 -13.62
CA LYS A 377 -4.62 16.06 -14.46
C LYS A 377 -4.51 14.66 -13.88
N ILE A 378 -4.33 14.52 -12.55
CA ILE A 378 -4.32 13.20 -11.89
C ILE A 378 -5.67 12.49 -12.07
N ALA A 379 -6.79 13.20 -11.88
CA ALA A 379 -8.12 12.61 -12.06
C ALA A 379 -8.37 12.18 -13.51
N ALA A 380 -8.01 13.02 -14.49
CA ALA A 380 -8.13 12.71 -15.91
C ALA A 380 -7.28 11.50 -16.30
N ALA A 381 -6.04 11.41 -15.80
CA ALA A 381 -5.17 10.25 -16.00
C ALA A 381 -5.80 8.96 -15.50
N LEU A 382 -6.29 8.94 -14.25
CA LEU A 382 -6.96 7.76 -13.70
C LEU A 382 -8.19 7.33 -14.51
N ALA A 383 -8.99 8.29 -14.97
CA ALA A 383 -10.18 8.03 -15.78
C ALA A 383 -9.83 7.45 -17.16
N SER A 384 -8.67 7.82 -17.73
CA SER A 384 -8.22 7.35 -19.05
C SER A 384 -7.55 5.96 -19.04
N VAL A 385 -7.30 5.37 -17.86
CA VAL A 385 -6.60 4.06 -17.75
C VAL A 385 -7.23 2.96 -18.61
N PRO A 386 -8.56 2.78 -18.69
CA PRO A 386 -9.15 1.77 -19.59
C PRO A 386 -8.80 1.97 -21.06
N GLU A 387 -8.73 3.23 -21.51
CA GLU A 387 -8.34 3.58 -22.88
C GLU A 387 -6.86 3.29 -23.12
N GLN A 388 -5.98 3.66 -22.17
CA GLN A 388 -4.56 3.37 -22.29
C GLN A 388 -4.28 1.85 -22.30
N ILE A 389 -5.04 1.07 -21.52
CA ILE A 389 -4.96 -0.40 -21.58
C ILE A 389 -5.31 -0.89 -22.98
N ARG A 390 -6.40 -0.39 -23.61
CA ARG A 390 -6.76 -0.78 -24.96
C ARG A 390 -5.68 -0.43 -25.98
N LYS A 391 -5.08 0.77 -25.87
CA LYS A 391 -3.97 1.19 -26.74
C LYS A 391 -2.72 0.31 -26.59
N LEU A 392 -2.43 -0.16 -25.38
CA LEU A 392 -1.29 -1.07 -25.14
C LEU A 392 -1.53 -2.49 -25.64
N LEU A 393 -2.79 -2.86 -25.86
CA LEU A 393 -3.19 -4.22 -26.22
C LEU A 393 -3.62 -4.36 -27.71
N GLY A 394 -3.81 -3.27 -28.40
CA GLY A 394 -4.30 -3.28 -29.78
C GLY A 394 -3.64 -2.44 -30.73
#